data_c64feee4ab82fdfba0b9b48c79f551ca
#
_entry.id   c64feee4ab82fdfba0b9b48c79f551ca
#
_cell.length_a   1.000
_cell.length_b   1.000
_cell.length_c   1.000
_cell.angle_alpha   90.00
_cell.angle_beta   90.00
_cell.angle_gamma   90.00
#
_symmetry.space_group_name_H-M   'P 1'
#
loop_
_entity.id
_entity.type
_entity.pdbx_description
1 polymer ?
#
loop_
_entity_poly.entity_id
_entity_poly.type
_entity_poly.pdbx_seq_one_letter_code
_entity_poly.pdbx_strand_id
1 'polypeptide(L)'
;MTRTHARRLCTLACSAWATLAWAGDGPAVSDAWARATPPGTDVGAAYMVIQGGAKADKLLGGSSDRAAMVHLHAVETKDGMAKMHAIESLEIPAGQRVTLAPNSTHLMLMGLPSPLVAGQTFFVTLQFAKSEPQVVTVTV
;
A
#
# COMPACT_ATOMS: atom_id res chain seq x y z
N MET A 1 -16.15 -53.95 51.88
CA MET A 1 -16.75 -53.45 50.60
C MET A 1 -16.47 -51.98 50.46
N THR A 2 -15.42 -51.59 49.79
CA THR A 2 -14.98 -50.23 49.59
C THR A 2 -15.00 -49.94 48.10
N ARG A 3 -15.92 -49.08 47.67
CA ARG A 3 -16.05 -48.63 46.29
C ARG A 3 -15.19 -47.39 46.09
N THR A 4 -14.15 -47.52 45.29
CA THR A 4 -13.25 -46.43 44.86
C THR A 4 -13.83 -45.75 43.64
N HIS A 5 -14.26 -44.48 43.77
CA HIS A 5 -14.67 -43.64 42.64
C HIS A 5 -13.45 -42.98 42.00
N ALA A 6 -13.10 -43.45 40.81
CA ALA A 6 -12.09 -42.79 39.97
C ALA A 6 -12.70 -41.52 39.33
N ARG A 7 -12.23 -40.35 39.75
CA ARG A 7 -12.50 -39.07 39.08
C ARG A 7 -11.65 -38.96 37.82
N ARG A 8 -12.30 -38.98 36.69
CA ARG A 8 -11.63 -38.65 35.40
C ARG A 8 -11.51 -37.14 35.31
N LEU A 9 -10.28 -36.61 35.37
CA LEU A 9 -9.96 -35.23 34.98
C LEU A 9 -9.99 -35.15 33.43
N CYS A 10 -10.96 -34.41 32.91
CA CYS A 10 -10.93 -33.93 31.54
C CYS A 10 -10.01 -32.72 31.49
N THR A 11 -8.82 -32.91 31.00
CA THR A 11 -7.94 -31.79 30.62
C THR A 11 -8.40 -31.22 29.29
N LEU A 12 -9.04 -30.05 29.32
CA LEU A 12 -9.29 -29.24 28.14
C LEU A 12 -7.96 -28.66 27.66
N ALA A 13 -7.44 -29.21 26.57
CA ALA A 13 -6.35 -28.61 25.84
C ALA A 13 -6.87 -27.42 25.05
N CYS A 14 -6.68 -26.20 25.60
CA CYS A 14 -6.85 -24.97 24.85
C CYS A 14 -5.73 -24.87 23.80
N SER A 15 -6.01 -25.24 22.55
CA SER A 15 -5.14 -24.97 21.43
C SER A 15 -5.15 -23.48 21.13
N ALA A 16 -4.19 -22.75 21.67
CA ALA A 16 -3.94 -21.39 21.28
C ALA A 16 -3.40 -21.40 19.83
N TRP A 17 -4.25 -21.04 18.90
CA TRP A 17 -3.81 -20.73 17.54
C TRP A 17 -3.08 -19.40 17.60
N ALA A 18 -1.77 -19.46 17.68
CA ALA A 18 -0.92 -18.31 17.47
C ALA A 18 -1.07 -17.90 16.00
N THR A 19 -1.81 -16.85 15.73
CA THR A 19 -1.75 -16.15 14.45
C THR A 19 -0.34 -15.57 14.34
N LEU A 20 0.51 -16.21 13.54
CA LEU A 20 1.76 -15.59 13.11
C LEU A 20 1.37 -14.34 12.31
N ALA A 21 1.41 -13.20 12.95
CA ALA A 21 1.47 -11.94 12.25
C ALA A 21 2.81 -11.93 11.51
N TRP A 22 2.78 -12.00 10.20
CA TRP A 22 3.95 -11.72 9.38
C TRP A 22 4.28 -10.22 9.55
N ALA A 23 5.04 -9.91 10.57
CA ALA A 23 5.75 -8.66 10.65
C ALA A 23 6.95 -8.75 9.70
N GLY A 24 6.70 -8.55 8.40
CA GLY A 24 7.80 -8.37 7.46
C GLY A 24 8.62 -7.15 7.88
N ASP A 25 9.94 -7.21 7.78
CA ASP A 25 10.83 -6.07 8.11
C ASP A 25 10.60 -4.86 7.19
N GLY A 26 9.90 -5.05 6.08
CA GLY A 26 9.62 -4.05 5.06
C GLY A 26 8.33 -3.26 5.27
N PRO A 27 8.08 -2.25 4.42
CA PRO A 27 6.86 -1.45 4.47
C PRO A 27 5.61 -2.28 4.19
N ALA A 28 4.49 -1.92 4.83
CA ALA A 28 3.17 -2.50 4.59
C ALA A 28 2.26 -1.46 3.90
N VAL A 29 1.58 -1.85 2.83
CA VAL A 29 0.71 -0.97 2.04
C VAL A 29 -0.74 -1.31 2.27
N SER A 30 -1.57 -0.29 2.48
CA SER A 30 -3.02 -0.42 2.68
C SER A 30 -3.77 0.72 2.00
N ASP A 31 -5.10 0.59 1.93
CA ASP A 31 -6.02 1.62 1.46
C ASP A 31 -5.64 2.20 0.09
N ALA A 32 -5.23 1.34 -0.85
CA ALA A 32 -4.85 1.75 -2.18
C ALA A 32 -6.07 2.01 -3.05
N TRP A 33 -6.16 3.20 -3.59
CA TRP A 33 -7.26 3.62 -4.45
C TRP A 33 -6.81 4.60 -5.53
N ALA A 34 -7.59 4.73 -6.58
CA ALA A 34 -7.38 5.69 -7.65
C ALA A 34 -8.68 6.42 -7.96
N ARG A 35 -8.56 7.63 -8.47
CA ARG A 35 -9.71 8.39 -8.94
C ARG A 35 -10.10 7.94 -10.35
N ALA A 36 -11.39 7.79 -10.60
CA ALA A 36 -11.90 7.58 -11.96
C ALA A 36 -11.48 8.74 -12.87
N THR A 37 -11.16 8.43 -14.11
CA THR A 37 -10.74 9.43 -15.10
C THR A 37 -11.77 9.61 -16.19
N PRO A 38 -11.99 10.83 -16.69
CA PRO A 38 -12.90 11.08 -17.80
C PRO A 38 -12.37 10.44 -19.11
N PRO A 39 -13.25 10.16 -20.07
CA PRO A 39 -12.85 9.71 -21.40
C PRO A 39 -11.87 10.68 -22.07
N GLY A 40 -10.87 10.13 -22.77
CA GLY A 40 -9.84 10.92 -23.45
C GLY A 40 -8.69 11.40 -22.57
N THR A 41 -8.72 11.09 -21.27
CA THR A 41 -7.62 11.39 -20.36
C THR A 41 -6.68 10.18 -20.29
N ASP A 42 -5.41 10.39 -20.55
CA ASP A 42 -4.35 9.38 -20.51
C ASP A 42 -3.52 9.42 -19.20
N VAL A 43 -3.95 10.24 -18.24
CA VAL A 43 -3.28 10.44 -16.96
C VAL A 43 -4.24 10.19 -15.81
N GLY A 44 -3.76 9.48 -14.79
CA GLY A 44 -4.48 9.24 -13.54
C GLY A 44 -3.57 9.35 -12.32
N ALA A 45 -4.14 9.19 -11.15
CA ALA A 45 -3.41 9.21 -9.90
C ALA A 45 -3.88 8.10 -8.98
N ALA A 46 -2.93 7.49 -8.27
CA ALA A 46 -3.19 6.49 -7.24
C ALA A 46 -2.65 6.97 -5.88
N TYR A 47 -3.37 6.61 -4.86
CA TYR A 47 -3.17 7.00 -3.47
C TYR A 47 -3.16 5.76 -2.59
N MET A 48 -2.44 5.81 -1.49
CA MET A 48 -2.35 4.70 -0.55
C MET A 48 -1.73 5.12 0.77
N VAL A 49 -1.79 4.24 1.74
CA VAL A 49 -1.09 4.39 3.01
C VAL A 49 0.06 3.39 3.04
N ILE A 50 1.25 3.86 3.38
CA ILE A 50 2.44 3.03 3.56
C ILE A 50 2.86 3.12 5.02
N GLN A 51 2.81 1.99 5.72
CA GLN A 51 3.32 1.87 7.09
C GLN A 51 4.77 1.40 7.02
N GLY A 52 5.70 2.22 7.51
CA GLY A 52 7.10 1.85 7.61
C GLY A 52 7.32 0.61 8.47
N GLY A 53 8.21 -0.27 8.01
CA GLY A 53 8.60 -1.47 8.72
C GLY A 53 9.63 -1.21 9.82
N ALA A 54 10.34 -2.26 10.24
CA ALA A 54 11.38 -2.17 11.27
C ALA A 54 12.58 -1.31 10.86
N LYS A 55 12.82 -1.17 9.56
CA LYS A 55 13.91 -0.38 8.98
C LYS A 55 13.35 0.70 8.05
N ALA A 56 14.02 1.85 8.01
CA ALA A 56 13.72 2.89 7.04
C ALA A 56 13.96 2.41 5.60
N ASP A 57 13.12 2.85 4.68
CA ASP A 57 13.21 2.55 3.26
C ASP A 57 12.82 3.78 2.42
N LYS A 58 12.81 3.64 1.10
CA LYS A 58 12.35 4.66 0.16
C LYS A 58 11.45 4.01 -0.88
N LEU A 59 10.35 4.67 -1.21
CA LEU A 59 9.55 4.33 -2.38
C LEU A 59 10.16 5.03 -3.59
N LEU A 60 10.44 4.27 -4.64
CA LEU A 60 11.09 4.76 -5.87
C LEU A 60 10.09 5.01 -7.01
N GLY A 61 8.84 4.64 -6.83
CA GLY A 61 7.80 4.65 -7.86
C GLY A 61 7.24 3.26 -8.08
N GLY A 62 6.83 2.96 -9.29
CA GLY A 62 6.25 1.66 -9.58
C GLY A 62 6.03 1.40 -11.06
N SER A 63 5.27 0.35 -11.32
CA SER A 63 4.80 -0.03 -12.65
C SER A 63 3.37 -0.56 -12.56
N SER A 64 2.65 -0.56 -13.67
CA SER A 64 1.30 -1.10 -13.76
C SER A 64 1.04 -1.58 -15.20
N ASP A 65 0.18 -2.59 -15.32
CA ASP A 65 -0.36 -3.03 -16.60
C ASP A 65 -1.40 -2.04 -17.18
N ARG A 66 -1.88 -1.10 -16.36
CA ARG A 66 -2.87 -0.08 -16.71
C ARG A 66 -2.26 1.26 -17.12
N ALA A 67 -0.94 1.42 -17.05
CA ALA A 67 -0.27 2.66 -17.41
C ALA A 67 1.10 2.36 -18.03
N ALA A 68 1.53 3.19 -18.98
CA ALA A 68 2.85 3.06 -19.58
C ALA A 68 3.96 3.39 -18.57
N MET A 69 3.70 4.34 -17.67
CA MET A 69 4.64 4.76 -16.62
C MET A 69 3.90 5.08 -15.33
N VAL A 70 4.56 4.80 -14.20
CA VAL A 70 4.08 5.13 -12.84
C VAL A 70 5.20 5.84 -12.11
N HIS A 71 5.02 7.14 -11.85
CA HIS A 71 6.01 7.98 -11.21
C HIS A 71 5.49 8.60 -9.92
N LEU A 72 6.42 8.91 -9.00
CA LEU A 72 6.11 9.72 -7.83
C LEU A 72 6.06 11.20 -8.20
N HIS A 73 5.01 11.87 -7.76
CA HIS A 73 4.86 13.31 -7.85
C HIS A 73 4.59 13.90 -6.48
N ALA A 74 5.20 15.03 -6.19
CA ALA A 74 4.93 15.83 -5.02
C ALA A 74 4.17 17.10 -5.42
N VAL A 75 3.30 17.57 -4.53
CA VAL A 75 2.65 18.86 -4.66
C VAL A 75 3.27 19.80 -3.63
N GLU A 76 3.83 20.88 -4.11
CA GLU A 76 4.41 21.95 -3.29
C GLU A 76 3.58 23.22 -3.45
N THR A 77 3.19 23.82 -2.34
CA THR A 77 2.48 25.12 -2.37
C THR A 77 3.47 26.23 -2.10
N LYS A 78 3.64 27.11 -3.07
CA LYS A 78 4.49 28.29 -2.97
C LYS A 78 3.70 29.52 -3.42
N ASP A 79 3.70 30.57 -2.60
CA ASP A 79 3.00 31.83 -2.87
C ASP A 79 1.50 31.64 -3.21
N GLY A 80 0.83 30.71 -2.50
CA GLY A 80 -0.59 30.39 -2.71
C GLY A 80 -0.88 29.55 -3.96
N MET A 81 0.13 29.16 -4.72
CA MET A 81 -0.01 28.31 -5.91
C MET A 81 0.53 26.90 -5.65
N ALA A 82 -0.30 25.89 -5.95
CA ALA A 82 0.14 24.51 -5.92
C ALA A 82 0.91 24.16 -7.22
N LYS A 83 2.13 23.64 -7.07
CA LYS A 83 2.94 23.13 -8.18
C LYS A 83 3.19 21.65 -7.97
N MET A 84 2.93 20.88 -9.01
CA MET A 84 3.24 19.45 -9.04
C MET A 84 4.56 19.23 -9.79
N HIS A 85 5.44 18.39 -9.23
CA HIS A 85 6.68 18.00 -9.86
C HIS A 85 7.03 16.54 -9.55
N ALA A 86 7.73 15.90 -10.45
CA ALA A 86 8.22 14.55 -10.27
C ALA A 86 9.33 14.53 -9.20
N ILE A 87 9.31 13.50 -8.36
CA ILE A 87 10.36 13.21 -7.39
C ILE A 87 10.91 11.82 -7.61
N GLU A 88 12.20 11.62 -7.33
CA GLU A 88 12.86 10.34 -7.55
C GLU A 88 12.54 9.31 -6.47
N SER A 89 12.27 9.76 -5.26
CA SER A 89 11.99 8.88 -4.13
C SER A 89 11.17 9.59 -3.05
N LEU A 90 10.46 8.77 -2.27
CA LEU A 90 9.74 9.19 -1.08
C LEU A 90 10.28 8.43 0.13
N GLU A 91 10.72 9.13 1.14
CA GLU A 91 11.21 8.54 2.40
C GLU A 91 10.08 7.81 3.13
N ILE A 92 10.36 6.58 3.55
CA ILE A 92 9.50 5.77 4.40
C ILE A 92 10.25 5.49 5.71
N PRO A 93 10.17 6.38 6.70
CA PRO A 93 10.87 6.19 7.97
C PRO A 93 10.39 4.94 8.70
N ALA A 94 11.29 4.28 9.44
CA ALA A 94 10.96 3.10 10.23
C ALA A 94 9.78 3.38 11.18
N GLY A 95 8.78 2.50 11.18
CA GLY A 95 7.62 2.56 12.04
C GLY A 95 6.67 3.74 11.81
N GLN A 96 6.90 4.58 10.82
CA GLN A 96 6.06 5.73 10.54
C GLN A 96 5.07 5.47 9.41
N ARG A 97 3.92 6.13 9.50
CA ARG A 97 2.89 6.10 8.46
C ARG A 97 3.14 7.24 7.46
N VAL A 98 3.22 6.88 6.19
CA VAL A 98 3.32 7.82 5.07
C VAL A 98 2.06 7.69 4.23
N THR A 99 1.35 8.78 4.01
CA THR A 99 0.09 8.80 3.26
C THR A 99 0.28 9.51 1.93
N LEU A 100 0.00 8.80 0.84
CA LEU A 100 -0.13 9.38 -0.48
C LEU A 100 -1.59 9.77 -0.67
N ALA A 101 -1.84 11.05 -0.93
CA ALA A 101 -3.19 11.62 -0.95
C ALA A 101 -3.33 12.70 -2.02
N PRO A 102 -4.57 13.04 -2.43
CA PRO A 102 -4.83 14.22 -3.28
C PRO A 102 -4.23 15.48 -2.67
N ASN A 103 -3.69 16.35 -3.52
CA ASN A 103 -2.98 17.58 -3.14
C ASN A 103 -1.71 17.36 -2.28
N SER A 104 -1.18 16.17 -2.26
CA SER A 104 0.05 15.77 -1.60
C SER A 104 0.87 14.90 -2.53
N THR A 105 1.86 14.19 -2.00
CA THR A 105 2.60 13.20 -2.78
C THR A 105 1.67 12.07 -3.23
N HIS A 106 1.80 11.63 -4.48
CA HIS A 106 0.99 10.58 -5.06
C HIS A 106 1.74 9.83 -6.16
N LEU A 107 1.20 8.69 -6.57
CA LEU A 107 1.64 7.98 -7.77
C LEU A 107 0.87 8.51 -8.97
N MET A 108 1.58 9.04 -9.94
CA MET A 108 1.01 9.47 -11.21
C MET A 108 1.09 8.35 -12.23
N LEU A 109 -0.06 8.00 -12.78
CA LEU A 109 -0.22 6.99 -13.82
C LEU A 109 -0.26 7.72 -15.16
N MET A 110 0.69 7.45 -16.03
CA MET A 110 0.80 8.10 -17.35
C MET A 110 0.69 7.08 -18.47
N GLY A 111 0.10 7.51 -19.58
CA GLY A 111 -0.12 6.65 -20.74
C GLY A 111 -1.19 5.58 -20.47
N LEU A 112 -2.32 5.99 -19.90
CA LEU A 112 -3.48 5.11 -19.73
C LEU A 112 -4.07 4.77 -21.11
N PRO A 113 -4.17 3.47 -21.48
CA PRO A 113 -4.77 3.08 -22.77
C PRO A 113 -6.29 3.23 -22.79
N SER A 114 -6.90 3.31 -21.62
CA SER A 114 -8.34 3.50 -21.43
C SER A 114 -8.61 4.16 -20.07
N PRO A 115 -9.77 4.84 -19.90
CA PRO A 115 -10.12 5.48 -18.64
C PRO A 115 -10.14 4.52 -17.47
N LEU A 116 -9.84 5.04 -16.28
CA LEU A 116 -10.11 4.35 -15.02
C LEU A 116 -11.57 4.53 -14.66
N VAL A 117 -12.29 3.44 -14.50
CA VAL A 117 -13.73 3.42 -14.23
C VAL A 117 -14.00 2.99 -12.80
N ALA A 118 -14.85 3.74 -12.10
CA ALA A 118 -15.23 3.44 -10.71
C ALA A 118 -15.74 1.99 -10.56
N GLY A 119 -15.26 1.32 -9.51
CA GLY A 119 -15.55 -0.08 -9.22
C GLY A 119 -14.59 -1.09 -9.85
N GLN A 120 -13.74 -0.67 -10.79
CA GLN A 120 -12.68 -1.51 -11.32
C GLN A 120 -11.50 -1.60 -10.34
N THR A 121 -10.71 -2.66 -10.49
CA THR A 121 -9.44 -2.84 -9.79
C THR A 121 -8.32 -3.09 -10.78
N PHE A 122 -7.11 -2.70 -10.41
CA PHE A 122 -5.91 -3.00 -11.17
C PHE A 122 -4.71 -3.14 -10.23
N PHE A 123 -3.59 -3.62 -10.75
CA PHE A 123 -2.39 -3.83 -9.96
C PHE A 123 -1.35 -2.75 -10.23
N VAL A 124 -0.71 -2.33 -9.14
CA VAL A 124 0.50 -1.49 -9.18
C VAL A 124 1.59 -2.24 -8.44
N THR A 125 2.74 -2.41 -9.08
CA THR A 125 3.93 -2.95 -8.44
C THR A 125 4.76 -1.78 -7.93
N LEU A 126 4.91 -1.68 -6.61
CA LEU A 126 5.72 -0.65 -5.97
C LEU A 126 7.18 -1.10 -5.91
N GLN A 127 8.09 -0.18 -6.22
CA GLN A 127 9.53 -0.39 -6.15
C GLN A 127 10.09 0.34 -4.93
N PHE A 128 10.78 -0.39 -4.07
CA PHE A 128 11.46 0.15 -2.89
C PHE A 128 12.98 0.10 -3.06
N ALA A 129 13.70 0.96 -2.36
CA ALA A 129 15.15 1.00 -2.44
C ALA A 129 15.82 -0.21 -1.78
N LYS A 130 15.24 -0.74 -0.70
CA LYS A 130 15.81 -1.82 0.11
C LYS A 130 14.92 -3.06 0.16
N SER A 131 13.60 -2.88 0.22
CA SER A 131 12.64 -3.98 0.29
C SER A 131 12.31 -4.54 -1.09
N GLU A 132 11.81 -5.78 -1.12
CA GLU A 132 11.32 -6.41 -2.34
C GLU A 132 10.14 -5.64 -2.93
N PRO A 133 9.98 -5.65 -4.26
CA PRO A 133 8.81 -5.07 -4.90
C PRO A 133 7.51 -5.66 -4.36
N GLN A 134 6.48 -4.82 -4.19
CA GLN A 134 5.17 -5.23 -3.70
C GLN A 134 4.10 -4.97 -4.74
N VAL A 135 3.30 -5.99 -5.03
CA VAL A 135 2.11 -5.86 -5.89
C VAL A 135 0.93 -5.45 -5.02
N VAL A 136 0.32 -4.32 -5.36
CA VAL A 136 -0.79 -3.73 -4.62
C VAL A 136 -2.02 -3.69 -5.51
N THR A 137 -3.17 -4.14 -4.99
CA THR A 137 -4.46 -3.99 -5.66
C THR A 137 -5.00 -2.59 -5.40
N VAL A 138 -5.25 -1.85 -6.46
CA VAL A 138 -5.80 -0.49 -6.42
C VAL A 138 -7.26 -0.53 -6.86
N THR A 139 -8.15 0.05 -6.08
CA THR A 139 -9.57 0.19 -6.40
C THR A 139 -9.85 1.58 -6.97
N VAL A 140 -10.56 1.63 -8.09
CA VAL A 140 -10.98 2.89 -8.71
C VAL A 140 -12.27 3.41 -8.09
#